data_904818251aa4daee3bfefa3320668ca9
#
_entry.id   904818251aa4daee3bfefa3320668ca9
#
_cell.length_a   1.000
_cell.length_b   1.000
_cell.length_c   1.000
_cell.angle_alpha   90.00
_cell.angle_beta   90.00
_cell.angle_gamma   90.00
#
_symmetry.space_group_name_H-M   'P 1'
#
loop_
_entity.id
_entity.type
_entity.pdbx_description
1 polymer ?
#
loop_
_entity_poly.entity_id
_entity_poly.type
_entity_poly.pdbx_seq_one_letter_code
_entity_poly.pdbx_strand_id
1 'polypeptide(L)'
;MFPDNVKFISTPRFIEGGAGADCFGNFNLALHVGDESNAVSANREFLEKHYKLPSSPKWINQTHSSVCVRVDSKFSSASADASYSRTSGVVCGVLTADCMPVFICDKRGTVVGIAHAGWRGLVGGVIESLIEEIDVEGNELLVHLGPVSYTHLTLPTICRV
;
A
#
# COMPACT_ATOMS: atom_id res chain seq x y z
N MET A 1 15.42 -6.63 -10.66
CA MET A 1 14.37 -7.64 -10.43
C MET A 1 14.18 -7.73 -8.92
N PHE A 2 12.95 -7.79 -8.43
CA PHE A 2 12.69 -7.96 -7.00
C PHE A 2 13.10 -9.36 -6.55
N PRO A 3 13.52 -9.54 -5.28
CA PRO A 3 13.86 -10.84 -4.74
C PRO A 3 12.64 -11.78 -4.72
N ASP A 4 12.84 -13.09 -4.93
CA ASP A 4 11.77 -14.09 -5.00
C ASP A 4 10.94 -14.22 -3.71
N ASN A 5 11.53 -13.85 -2.58
CA ASN A 5 10.88 -13.83 -1.26
C ASN A 5 10.09 -12.56 -0.97
N VAL A 6 10.10 -11.58 -1.89
CA VAL A 6 9.32 -10.33 -1.79
C VAL A 6 8.21 -10.32 -2.82
N LYS A 7 7.00 -10.02 -2.39
CA LYS A 7 5.84 -9.84 -3.26
C LYS A 7 5.21 -8.49 -2.98
N PHE A 8 4.79 -7.78 -4.02
CA PHE A 8 3.93 -6.62 -3.93
C PHE A 8 2.67 -6.85 -4.78
N ILE A 9 1.56 -6.30 -4.33
CA ILE A 9 0.25 -6.48 -4.94
C ILE A 9 -0.43 -5.12 -5.00
N SER A 10 -0.91 -4.76 -6.19
CA SER A 10 -1.89 -3.69 -6.36
C SER A 10 -3.23 -4.33 -6.72
N THR A 11 -4.25 -4.04 -5.92
CA THR A 11 -5.58 -4.62 -6.12
C THR A 11 -6.38 -3.82 -7.14
N PRO A 12 -7.20 -4.47 -7.97
CA PRO A 12 -8.13 -3.76 -8.84
C PRO A 12 -9.33 -3.23 -8.05
N ARG A 13 -10.06 -2.30 -8.65
CA ARG A 13 -11.34 -1.82 -8.11
C ARG A 13 -12.46 -2.85 -8.21
N PHE A 14 -12.37 -3.76 -9.19
CA PHE A 14 -13.35 -4.81 -9.45
C PHE A 14 -12.63 -6.15 -9.56
N ILE A 15 -13.15 -7.16 -8.88
CA ILE A 15 -12.63 -8.53 -8.92
C ILE A 15 -13.78 -9.52 -8.89
N GLU A 16 -13.63 -10.67 -9.56
CA GLU A 16 -14.60 -11.74 -9.47
C GLU A 16 -14.63 -12.30 -8.03
N GLY A 17 -15.83 -12.37 -7.45
CA GLY A 17 -16.01 -12.79 -6.06
C GLY A 17 -15.88 -11.68 -5.02
N GLY A 18 -15.65 -10.43 -5.44
CA GLY A 18 -15.68 -9.28 -4.54
C GLY A 18 -17.09 -8.91 -4.09
N ALA A 19 -17.21 -8.28 -2.92
CA ALA A 19 -18.45 -7.82 -2.32
C ALA A 19 -18.60 -6.30 -2.42
N GLY A 20 -19.81 -5.82 -2.60
CA GLY A 20 -20.13 -4.40 -2.75
C GLY A 20 -20.63 -4.06 -4.14
N ALA A 21 -21.04 -2.81 -4.31
CA ALA A 21 -21.64 -2.29 -5.52
C ALA A 21 -21.44 -0.77 -5.63
N ASP A 22 -22.02 -0.17 -6.68
CA ASP A 22 -22.12 1.25 -6.88
C ASP A 22 -20.78 2.00 -7.02
N CYS A 23 -20.70 3.18 -6.41
CA CYS A 23 -19.56 4.09 -6.58
C CYS A 23 -18.24 3.53 -6.00
N PHE A 24 -18.30 2.59 -5.08
CA PHE A 24 -17.10 1.97 -4.48
C PHE A 24 -16.54 0.81 -5.32
N GLY A 25 -17.30 0.29 -6.29
CA GLY A 25 -16.96 -0.96 -6.97
C GLY A 25 -17.23 -2.17 -6.07
N ASN A 26 -16.74 -3.34 -6.47
CA ASN A 26 -16.97 -4.54 -5.67
C ASN A 26 -15.73 -5.03 -4.90
N PHE A 27 -14.66 -4.24 -4.84
CA PHE A 27 -13.45 -4.64 -4.10
C PHE A 27 -12.85 -3.50 -3.29
N ASN A 28 -13.70 -2.70 -2.67
CA ASN A 28 -13.26 -1.68 -1.72
C ASN A 28 -12.74 -2.32 -0.43
N LEU A 29 -11.58 -1.84 0.04
CA LEU A 29 -10.89 -2.31 1.25
C LEU A 29 -10.88 -1.23 2.36
N ALA A 30 -11.44 -0.03 2.09
CA ALA A 30 -11.41 1.11 2.99
C ALA A 30 -12.68 1.19 3.84
N LEU A 31 -12.52 1.14 5.17
CA LEU A 31 -13.64 1.21 6.14
C LEU A 31 -14.15 2.63 6.39
N HIS A 32 -13.40 3.67 5.98
CA HIS A 32 -13.65 5.08 6.33
C HIS A 32 -14.27 5.91 5.20
N VAL A 33 -14.65 5.28 4.09
CA VAL A 33 -15.16 5.99 2.91
C VAL A 33 -16.69 5.98 2.79
N GLY A 34 -17.39 5.34 3.74
CA GLY A 34 -18.85 5.30 3.78
C GLY A 34 -19.48 4.12 3.04
N ASP A 35 -18.70 3.12 2.67
CA ASP A 35 -19.20 1.84 2.14
C ASP A 35 -19.72 0.92 3.25
N GLU A 36 -20.49 -0.10 2.88
CA GLU A 36 -21.01 -1.10 3.80
C GLU A 36 -19.88 -1.88 4.50
N SER A 37 -19.78 -1.75 5.82
CA SER A 37 -18.70 -2.35 6.61
C SER A 37 -18.58 -3.86 6.44
N ASN A 38 -19.72 -4.56 6.27
CA ASN A 38 -19.73 -6.00 6.05
C ASN A 38 -19.13 -6.38 4.68
N ALA A 39 -19.40 -5.59 3.63
CA ALA A 39 -18.82 -5.79 2.31
C ALA A 39 -17.30 -5.56 2.35
N VAL A 40 -16.85 -4.49 3.00
CA VAL A 40 -15.42 -4.20 3.17
C VAL A 40 -14.71 -5.30 3.96
N SER A 41 -15.34 -5.81 5.02
CA SER A 41 -14.78 -6.91 5.82
C SER A 41 -14.66 -8.19 4.99
N ALA A 42 -15.70 -8.54 4.23
CA ALA A 42 -15.67 -9.69 3.31
C ALA A 42 -14.58 -9.54 2.25
N ASN A 43 -14.40 -8.33 1.69
CA ASN A 43 -13.34 -8.05 0.73
C ASN A 43 -11.93 -8.20 1.33
N ARG A 44 -11.71 -7.80 2.58
CA ARG A 44 -10.44 -8.00 3.29
C ARG A 44 -10.15 -9.48 3.51
N GLU A 45 -11.14 -10.27 3.90
CA GLU A 45 -10.99 -11.73 4.01
C GLU A 45 -10.73 -12.38 2.63
N PHE A 46 -11.44 -11.92 1.60
CA PHE A 46 -11.22 -12.38 0.23
C PHE A 46 -9.80 -12.06 -0.25
N LEU A 47 -9.30 -10.82 0.00
CA LEU A 47 -7.93 -10.41 -0.31
C LEU A 47 -6.90 -11.40 0.26
N GLU A 48 -7.02 -11.73 1.56
CA GLU A 48 -6.10 -12.63 2.24
C GLU A 48 -6.08 -14.03 1.60
N LYS A 49 -7.26 -14.57 1.33
CA LYS A 49 -7.42 -15.91 0.74
C LYS A 49 -6.99 -15.96 -0.73
N HIS A 50 -7.44 -14.99 -1.53
CA HIS A 50 -7.20 -14.94 -2.98
C HIS A 50 -5.71 -14.78 -3.31
N TYR A 51 -5.04 -13.86 -2.64
CA TYR A 51 -3.60 -13.63 -2.83
C TYR A 51 -2.71 -14.50 -1.93
N LYS A 52 -3.30 -15.40 -1.12
CA LYS A 52 -2.59 -16.28 -0.19
C LYS A 52 -1.60 -15.51 0.69
N LEU A 53 -2.10 -14.43 1.30
CA LEU A 53 -1.28 -13.59 2.15
C LEU A 53 -0.85 -14.37 3.41
N PRO A 54 0.40 -14.22 3.86
CA PRO A 54 0.90 -14.91 5.05
C PRO A 54 0.28 -14.39 6.36
N SER A 55 -0.26 -13.19 6.35
CA SER A 55 -0.99 -12.56 7.46
C SER A 55 -1.90 -11.46 6.93
N SER A 56 -2.85 -11.04 7.76
CA SER A 56 -3.67 -9.86 7.46
C SER A 56 -2.79 -8.62 7.29
N PRO A 57 -3.04 -7.80 6.27
CA PRO A 57 -2.30 -6.56 6.04
C PRO A 57 -2.36 -5.64 7.26
N LYS A 58 -1.24 -5.04 7.59
CA LYS A 58 -1.11 -4.03 8.64
C LYS A 58 -1.52 -2.68 8.07
N TRP A 59 -2.79 -2.34 8.26
CA TRP A 59 -3.35 -1.07 7.80
C TRP A 59 -2.95 0.06 8.73
N ILE A 60 -2.48 1.16 8.15
CA ILE A 60 -2.19 2.41 8.87
C ILE A 60 -3.32 3.41 8.67
N ASN A 61 -3.47 4.34 9.61
CA ASN A 61 -4.43 5.44 9.48
C ASN A 61 -3.77 6.58 8.70
N GLN A 62 -4.08 6.66 7.40
CA GLN A 62 -3.46 7.60 6.46
C GLN A 62 -4.01 9.02 6.64
N THR A 63 -3.13 9.99 6.76
CA THR A 63 -3.44 11.40 7.00
C THR A 63 -2.77 12.36 6.00
N HIS A 64 -2.18 11.82 4.94
CA HIS A 64 -1.35 12.54 3.96
C HIS A 64 -0.12 13.21 4.60
N SER A 65 0.40 12.57 5.64
CA SER A 65 1.62 12.97 6.35
C SER A 65 2.89 12.43 5.70
N SER A 66 4.04 12.76 6.28
CA SER A 66 5.32 12.13 5.97
C SER A 66 5.75 11.09 7.01
N VAL A 67 4.86 10.70 7.92
CA VAL A 67 5.20 9.78 9.01
C VAL A 67 5.34 8.37 8.46
N CYS A 68 6.45 7.71 8.80
CA CYS A 68 6.69 6.30 8.56
C CYS A 68 6.71 5.53 9.88
N VAL A 69 6.16 4.31 9.88
CA VAL A 69 6.13 3.45 11.07
C VAL A 69 6.61 2.05 10.77
N ARG A 70 7.33 1.46 11.71
CA ARG A 70 7.64 0.04 11.67
C ARG A 70 6.42 -0.79 12.06
N VAL A 71 6.13 -1.82 11.30
CA VAL A 71 5.05 -2.77 11.59
C VAL A 71 5.60 -4.18 11.81
N ASP A 72 5.01 -4.89 12.76
CA ASP A 72 5.30 -6.28 13.06
C ASP A 72 4.01 -7.06 13.33
N SER A 73 4.13 -8.31 13.79
CA SER A 73 2.95 -9.15 14.07
C SER A 73 2.03 -8.58 15.16
N LYS A 74 2.56 -7.76 16.08
CA LYS A 74 1.82 -7.16 17.21
C LYS A 74 1.27 -5.76 16.89
N PHE A 75 1.60 -5.20 15.71
CA PHE A 75 1.13 -3.87 15.32
C PHE A 75 -0.40 -3.83 15.27
N SER A 76 -0.99 -2.84 15.91
CA SER A 76 -2.44 -2.65 15.96
C SER A 76 -2.90 -1.46 15.11
N SER A 77 -2.35 -0.27 15.32
CA SER A 77 -2.71 0.96 14.59
C SER A 77 -1.69 2.06 14.81
N ALA A 78 -1.52 2.93 13.82
CA ALA A 78 -0.79 4.19 13.92
C ALA A 78 -1.27 5.15 12.84
N SER A 79 -1.18 6.47 13.10
CA SER A 79 -1.36 7.51 12.09
C SER A 79 -0.04 7.71 11.35
N ALA A 80 -0.02 7.30 10.08
CA ALA A 80 1.15 7.35 9.23
C ALA A 80 0.73 7.24 7.76
N ASP A 81 1.61 7.54 6.84
CA ASP A 81 1.41 7.35 5.40
C ASP A 81 2.48 6.46 4.77
N ALA A 82 3.42 5.96 5.58
CA ALA A 82 4.33 4.92 5.18
C ALA A 82 4.49 3.89 6.29
N SER A 83 4.80 2.66 5.90
CA SER A 83 5.11 1.58 6.85
C SER A 83 6.16 0.64 6.27
N TYR A 84 6.95 0.03 7.14
CA TYR A 84 7.92 -0.97 6.75
C TYR A 84 7.99 -2.13 7.74
N SER A 85 8.49 -3.26 7.29
CA SER A 85 8.72 -4.43 8.15
C SER A 85 10.01 -5.15 7.79
N ARG A 86 10.70 -5.64 8.83
CA ARG A 86 11.82 -6.58 8.73
C ARG A 86 11.43 -7.99 9.19
N THR A 87 10.14 -8.19 9.47
CA THR A 87 9.62 -9.45 9.97
C THR A 87 9.00 -10.24 8.83
N SER A 88 9.52 -11.43 8.57
CA SER A 88 8.96 -12.32 7.56
C SER A 88 7.50 -12.64 7.84
N GLY A 89 6.68 -12.70 6.80
CA GLY A 89 5.25 -12.98 6.90
C GLY A 89 4.40 -11.78 7.33
N VAL A 90 4.97 -10.61 7.59
CA VAL A 90 4.21 -9.37 7.83
C VAL A 90 3.91 -8.68 6.51
N VAL A 91 2.66 -8.28 6.32
CA VAL A 91 2.17 -7.59 5.13
C VAL A 91 1.93 -6.11 5.46
N CYS A 92 2.73 -5.20 4.89
CA CYS A 92 2.49 -3.76 4.93
C CYS A 92 1.39 -3.41 3.94
N GLY A 93 0.44 -2.54 4.33
CA GLY A 93 -0.66 -2.14 3.46
C GLY A 93 -0.98 -0.65 3.51
N VAL A 94 -1.23 -0.06 2.35
CA VAL A 94 -1.82 1.28 2.21
C VAL A 94 -3.06 1.21 1.33
N LEU A 95 -3.96 2.15 1.51
CA LEU A 95 -5.18 2.30 0.71
C LEU A 95 -4.97 3.48 -0.24
N THR A 96 -5.24 3.28 -1.51
CA THR A 96 -5.13 4.36 -2.52
C THR A 96 -6.36 4.36 -3.41
N ALA A 97 -6.81 5.55 -3.79
CA ALA A 97 -7.80 5.76 -4.84
C ALA A 97 -7.13 6.39 -6.07
N ASP A 98 -6.43 7.49 -5.86
CA ASP A 98 -5.78 8.31 -6.88
C ASP A 98 -4.31 8.64 -6.55
N CYS A 99 -3.91 8.51 -5.28
CA CYS A 99 -2.54 8.71 -4.86
C CYS A 99 -1.64 7.53 -5.24
N MET A 100 -0.36 7.80 -5.46
CA MET A 100 0.61 6.80 -5.90
C MET A 100 1.08 5.92 -4.73
N PRO A 101 0.92 4.59 -4.77
CA PRO A 101 1.62 3.72 -3.85
C PRO A 101 3.07 3.52 -4.31
N VAL A 102 4.02 3.64 -3.38
CA VAL A 102 5.44 3.40 -3.62
C VAL A 102 5.88 2.20 -2.80
N PHE A 103 6.36 1.16 -3.46
CA PHE A 103 6.87 -0.05 -2.82
C PHE A 103 8.39 -0.01 -2.81
N ILE A 104 8.99 -0.34 -1.67
CA ILE A 104 10.44 -0.37 -1.49
C ILE A 104 10.82 -1.70 -0.83
N CYS A 105 11.92 -2.31 -1.28
CA CYS A 105 12.59 -3.37 -0.54
C CYS A 105 14.10 -3.29 -0.76
N ASP A 106 14.87 -4.01 0.03
CA ASP A 106 16.28 -4.21 -0.25
C ASP A 106 16.50 -5.37 -1.25
N LYS A 107 17.62 -5.40 -1.92
CA LYS A 107 17.98 -6.44 -2.90
C LYS A 107 18.01 -7.86 -2.31
N ARG A 108 18.15 -7.99 -1.01
CA ARG A 108 18.15 -9.29 -0.29
C ARG A 108 16.77 -9.71 0.16
N GLY A 109 15.78 -8.81 0.11
CA GLY A 109 14.43 -9.07 0.60
C GLY A 109 14.35 -9.23 2.12
N THR A 110 15.20 -8.50 2.86
CA THR A 110 15.23 -8.52 4.33
C THR A 110 14.38 -7.43 4.96
N VAL A 111 13.96 -6.45 4.15
CA VAL A 111 13.04 -5.38 4.53
C VAL A 111 12.11 -5.08 3.36
N VAL A 112 10.86 -4.81 3.69
CA VAL A 112 9.85 -4.31 2.75
C VAL A 112 9.19 -3.08 3.34
N GLY A 113 8.84 -2.13 2.48
CA GLY A 113 8.13 -0.92 2.86
C GLY A 113 7.15 -0.47 1.80
N ILE A 114 6.17 0.30 2.21
CA ILE A 114 5.17 0.89 1.33
C ILE A 114 4.84 2.30 1.80
N ALA A 115 4.69 3.23 0.87
CA ALA A 115 4.25 4.59 1.14
C ALA A 115 3.00 4.95 0.32
N HIS A 116 2.07 5.66 0.94
CA HIS A 116 0.99 6.38 0.32
C HIS A 116 1.50 7.76 -0.11
N ALA A 117 1.96 7.86 -1.34
CA ALA A 117 2.59 9.06 -1.87
C ALA A 117 1.57 9.97 -2.59
N GLY A 118 0.63 10.52 -1.84
CA GLY A 118 -0.18 11.65 -2.28
C GLY A 118 0.68 12.91 -2.38
N TRP A 119 0.23 13.94 -3.10
CA TRP A 119 1.05 15.14 -3.36
C TRP A 119 1.53 15.84 -2.07
N ARG A 120 0.69 15.85 -1.00
CA ARG A 120 1.09 16.41 0.31
C ARG A 120 2.19 15.60 0.96
N GLY A 121 2.05 14.28 0.97
CA GLY A 121 3.05 13.36 1.51
C GLY A 121 4.37 13.45 0.73
N LEU A 122 4.32 13.55 -0.60
CA LEU A 122 5.50 13.73 -1.45
C LEU A 122 6.25 15.02 -1.11
N VAL A 123 5.54 16.16 -1.05
CA VAL A 123 6.14 17.44 -0.66
C VAL A 123 6.65 17.41 0.78
N GLY A 124 5.98 16.68 1.67
CA GLY A 124 6.35 16.49 3.07
C GLY A 124 7.49 15.50 3.30
N GLY A 125 7.94 14.76 2.27
CA GLY A 125 9.06 13.83 2.37
C GLY A 125 8.69 12.43 2.86
N VAL A 126 7.51 11.91 2.49
CA VAL A 126 7.06 10.56 2.92
C VAL A 126 7.97 9.44 2.39
N ILE A 127 8.54 9.61 1.19
CA ILE A 127 9.45 8.62 0.61
C ILE A 127 10.80 8.69 1.31
N GLU A 128 11.30 9.90 1.56
CA GLU A 128 12.53 10.15 2.30
C GLU A 128 12.45 9.54 3.71
N SER A 129 11.35 9.80 4.42
CA SER A 129 11.12 9.20 5.75
C SER A 129 11.10 7.67 5.70
N LEU A 130 10.48 7.07 4.68
CA LEU A 130 10.48 5.61 4.53
C LEU A 130 11.89 5.07 4.26
N ILE A 131 12.69 5.73 3.43
CA ILE A 131 14.07 5.33 3.12
C ILE A 131 14.96 5.47 4.37
N GLU A 132 14.85 6.56 5.11
CA GLU A 132 15.58 6.80 6.35
C GLU A 132 15.27 5.72 7.40
N GLU A 133 13.99 5.39 7.61
CA GLU A 133 13.55 4.37 8.56
C GLU A 133 13.96 2.95 8.15
N ILE A 134 14.01 2.67 6.86
CA ILE A 134 14.53 1.40 6.32
C ILE A 134 16.03 1.26 6.60
N ASP A 135 16.78 2.33 6.67
CA ASP A 135 18.21 2.38 7.00
C ASP A 135 19.03 1.33 6.20
N VAL A 136 18.93 1.42 4.88
CA VAL A 136 19.65 0.59 3.90
C VAL A 136 20.25 1.52 2.86
N GLU A 137 21.49 1.25 2.46
CA GLU A 137 22.18 2.01 1.42
C GLU A 137 21.33 2.12 0.14
N GLY A 138 21.20 3.32 -0.41
CA GLY A 138 20.31 3.59 -1.54
C GLY A 138 20.57 2.72 -2.77
N ASN A 139 21.82 2.33 -3.03
CA ASN A 139 22.21 1.42 -4.10
C ASN A 139 21.74 -0.04 -3.88
N GLU A 140 21.35 -0.39 -2.67
CA GLU A 140 20.78 -1.69 -2.30
C GLU A 140 19.26 -1.70 -2.29
N LEU A 141 18.60 -0.55 -2.49
CA LEU A 141 17.16 -0.45 -2.55
C LEU A 141 16.60 -0.72 -3.95
N LEU A 142 15.45 -1.35 -3.98
CA LEU A 142 14.61 -1.55 -5.16
C LEU A 142 13.29 -0.85 -4.93
N VAL A 143 12.87 -0.04 -5.88
CA VAL A 143 11.64 0.75 -5.81
C VAL A 143 10.70 0.37 -6.95
N HIS A 144 9.41 0.23 -6.64
CA HIS A 144 8.36 0.08 -7.63
C HIS A 144 7.26 1.11 -7.37
N LEU A 145 6.90 1.86 -8.41
CA LEU A 145 5.80 2.79 -8.39
C LEU A 145 4.53 2.06 -8.85
N GLY A 146 3.51 2.05 -8.03
CA GLY A 146 2.24 1.43 -8.37
C GLY A 146 1.37 2.33 -9.24
N PRO A 147 0.18 1.86 -9.59
CA PRO A 147 -0.75 2.62 -10.44
C PRO A 147 -1.20 3.91 -9.75
N VAL A 148 -1.34 4.95 -10.54
CA VAL A 148 -1.78 6.29 -10.10
C VAL A 148 -2.80 6.84 -11.10
N SER A 149 -3.78 7.61 -10.61
CA SER A 149 -4.77 8.28 -11.45
C SER A 149 -4.35 9.74 -11.72
N TYR A 150 -4.39 10.15 -12.98
CA TYR A 150 -4.06 11.51 -13.43
C TYR A 150 -5.31 12.28 -13.88
N THR A 151 -6.38 12.19 -13.15
CA THR A 151 -7.66 12.79 -13.57
C THR A 151 -7.65 14.31 -13.69
N HIS A 152 -6.64 15.01 -13.15
CA HIS A 152 -6.56 16.48 -13.15
C HIS A 152 -5.49 17.05 -14.07
N LEU A 153 -4.68 16.23 -14.69
CA LEU A 153 -3.70 16.67 -15.67
C LEU A 153 -4.22 16.34 -17.06
N THR A 154 -4.58 17.34 -17.81
CA THR A 154 -5.00 17.26 -19.22
C THR A 154 -3.86 16.88 -20.17
N LEU A 155 -2.84 16.22 -19.70
CA LEU A 155 -1.77 15.72 -20.52
C LEU A 155 -2.17 14.38 -21.13
N PRO A 156 -2.17 14.27 -22.47
CA PRO A 156 -2.61 13.06 -23.17
C PRO A 156 -1.60 11.90 -23.06
N THR A 157 -0.50 12.08 -22.37
CA THR A 157 0.54 11.09 -22.21
C THR A 157 0.39 10.39 -20.89
N ILE A 158 -0.49 9.47 -20.86
CA ILE A 158 -0.76 8.78 -19.65
C ILE A 158 -0.46 7.34 -19.84
N CYS A 159 0.51 6.85 -19.09
CA CYS A 159 0.55 5.44 -18.79
C CYS A 159 -0.69 5.11 -17.95
N ARG A 160 -1.75 4.71 -18.62
CA ARG A 160 -2.77 3.89 -17.98
C ARG A 160 -2.20 2.49 -17.92
N VAL A 161 -1.86 2.10 -16.73
CA VAL A 161 -1.58 0.69 -16.46
C VAL A 161 -2.84 0.08 -15.91
#